data_15e44d5cb7ec237ccb0c2230a33cafd8
#
_entry.id   15e44d5cb7ec237ccb0c2230a33cafd8
#
_cell.length_a   1.000
_cell.length_b   1.000
_cell.length_c   1.000
_cell.angle_alpha   90.00
_cell.angle_beta   90.00
_cell.angle_gamma   90.00
#
_symmetry.space_group_name_H-M   'P 1'
#
loop_
_entity.id
_entity.type
_entity.pdbx_description
1 polymer ?
#
loop_
_entity_poly.entity_id
_entity_poly.type
_entity_poly.pdbx_seq_one_letter_code
_entity_poly.pdbx_strand_id
1 'polypeptide(L)'
;EGEAVFGKVYQNISKDEKKPGYMRLVVGVAKETDAVLNFLKEKVEPIYENSDGLQITGALFDGNSAISWNIWDTQEAMDSAVEKLQGALDSESESDLFDGSTVAYMGPVYAGKLFVDFKEGETPN
;
A
#
# COMPACT_ATOMS: atom_id res chain seq x y z
N GLU A 1 2.02 1.68 -21.98
CA GLU A 1 1.08 0.63 -21.63
C GLU A 1 1.61 -0.19 -20.49
N GLY A 2 0.77 -0.48 -19.54
CA GLY A 2 1.12 -1.30 -18.40
C GLY A 2 0.31 -2.58 -18.38
N GLU A 3 0.65 -3.45 -17.44
CA GLU A 3 -0.15 -4.62 -17.15
C GLU A 3 -1.29 -4.23 -16.24
N ALA A 4 -2.45 -4.84 -16.46
CA ALA A 4 -3.56 -4.72 -15.54
C ALA A 4 -3.44 -5.81 -14.48
N VAL A 5 -3.64 -5.43 -13.23
CA VAL A 5 -3.58 -6.37 -12.10
C VAL A 5 -4.95 -6.36 -11.42
N PHE A 6 -5.51 -7.55 -11.24
CA PHE A 6 -6.81 -7.73 -10.60
C PHE A 6 -6.66 -8.74 -9.47
N GLY A 7 -7.24 -8.45 -8.34
CA GLY A 7 -7.17 -9.36 -7.21
C GLY A 7 -8.08 -8.95 -6.08
N LYS A 8 -8.08 -9.74 -5.03
CA LYS A 8 -8.85 -9.42 -3.83
C LYS A 8 -8.15 -8.34 -3.02
N VAL A 9 -8.93 -7.45 -2.46
CA VAL A 9 -8.42 -6.43 -1.54
C VAL A 9 -8.26 -7.06 -0.17
N TYR A 10 -7.03 -7.04 0.35
CA TYR A 10 -6.69 -7.63 1.64
C TYR A 10 -6.43 -6.60 2.72
N GLN A 11 -6.20 -5.36 2.33
CA GLN A 11 -6.02 -4.27 3.26
C GLN A 11 -6.68 -3.03 2.69
N ASN A 12 -7.49 -2.37 3.48
CA ASN A 12 -8.12 -1.12 3.08
C ASN A 12 -8.39 -0.29 4.33
N ILE A 13 -7.66 0.79 4.48
CA ILE A 13 -7.88 1.77 5.54
C ILE A 13 -8.23 3.08 4.86
N SER A 14 -9.45 3.56 5.13
CA SER A 14 -9.93 4.82 4.58
C SER A 14 -10.21 5.76 5.74
N LYS A 15 -9.61 6.93 5.69
CA LYS A 15 -9.84 7.99 6.66
C LYS A 15 -10.70 9.09 6.01
N ASP A 16 -10.75 10.25 6.61
CA ASP A 16 -11.57 11.34 6.11
C ASP A 16 -11.32 11.64 4.63
N GLU A 17 -12.39 11.94 3.90
CA GLU A 17 -12.27 12.37 2.51
C GLU A 17 -11.49 13.67 2.41
N LYS A 18 -10.52 13.66 1.52
CA LYS A 18 -9.65 14.80 1.27
C LYS A 18 -9.55 15.07 -0.22
N LYS A 19 -9.07 16.27 -0.55
CA LYS A 19 -8.67 16.56 -1.92
C LYS A 19 -7.47 15.69 -2.30
N PRO A 20 -7.24 15.51 -3.60
CA PRO A 20 -6.05 14.80 -4.07
C PRO A 20 -4.77 15.37 -3.45
N GLY A 21 -3.89 14.49 -3.07
CA GLY A 21 -2.65 14.83 -2.40
C GLY A 21 -1.46 14.13 -3.05
N TYR A 22 -0.73 13.37 -2.26
CA TYR A 22 0.47 12.68 -2.71
C TYR A 22 0.26 11.17 -2.61
N MET A 23 0.59 10.45 -3.67
CA MET A 23 0.37 8.99 -3.75
C MET A 23 1.68 8.23 -3.74
N ARG A 24 1.66 7.08 -3.10
CA ARG A 24 2.72 6.09 -3.16
C ARG A 24 2.12 4.75 -3.58
N LEU A 25 2.72 4.13 -4.59
CA LEU A 25 2.33 2.82 -5.09
C LEU A 25 3.54 1.90 -4.99
N VAL A 26 3.37 0.74 -4.37
CA VAL A 26 4.45 -0.23 -4.21
C VAL A 26 4.07 -1.53 -4.89
N VAL A 27 4.97 -2.06 -5.69
CA VAL A 27 4.77 -3.31 -6.42
C VAL A 27 5.89 -4.28 -6.07
N GLY A 28 5.53 -5.52 -5.81
CA GLY A 28 6.51 -6.56 -5.52
C GLY A 28 5.96 -7.94 -5.87
N VAL A 29 6.82 -8.93 -5.78
CA VAL A 29 6.44 -10.33 -5.96
C VAL A 29 6.63 -11.04 -4.63
N ALA A 30 5.54 -11.50 -4.04
CA ALA A 30 5.58 -12.20 -2.76
C ALA A 30 6.10 -13.63 -2.94
N LYS A 31 6.97 -14.05 -2.04
CA LYS A 31 7.36 -15.46 -1.98
C LYS A 31 6.19 -16.31 -1.52
N GLU A 32 5.55 -15.86 -0.43
CA GLU A 32 4.33 -16.45 0.12
C GLU A 32 3.37 -15.34 0.44
N THR A 33 2.21 -15.33 -0.21
CA THR A 33 1.22 -14.25 -0.03
C THR A 33 0.75 -14.13 1.40
N ASP A 34 0.56 -15.26 2.10
CA ASP A 34 0.11 -15.24 3.49
C ASP A 34 1.13 -14.57 4.42
N ALA A 35 2.42 -14.77 4.17
CA ALA A 35 3.48 -14.15 4.94
C ALA A 35 3.49 -12.63 4.75
N VAL A 36 3.31 -12.18 3.51
CA VAL A 36 3.22 -10.74 3.22
C VAL A 36 1.97 -10.14 3.86
N LEU A 37 0.83 -10.82 3.77
CA LEU A 37 -0.40 -10.36 4.38
C LEU A 37 -0.26 -10.23 5.90
N ASN A 38 0.33 -11.21 6.55
CA ASN A 38 0.58 -11.15 7.99
C ASN A 38 1.51 -9.99 8.35
N PHE A 39 2.56 -9.78 7.56
CA PHE A 39 3.46 -8.65 7.76
C PHE A 39 2.71 -7.32 7.65
N LEU A 40 1.87 -7.17 6.62
CA LEU A 40 1.06 -5.96 6.45
C LEU A 40 0.18 -5.71 7.67
N LYS A 41 -0.51 -6.73 8.14
CA LYS A 41 -1.43 -6.58 9.27
C LYS A 41 -0.73 -6.35 10.61
N GLU A 42 0.37 -7.01 10.84
CA GLU A 42 1.07 -6.93 12.12
C GLU A 42 2.03 -5.75 12.24
N LYS A 43 2.69 -5.39 11.14
CA LYS A 43 3.78 -4.39 11.17
C LYS A 43 3.44 -3.09 10.46
N VAL A 44 2.67 -3.15 9.39
CA VAL A 44 2.42 -2.00 8.52
C VAL A 44 1.14 -1.26 8.92
N GLU A 45 0.06 -1.98 9.11
CA GLU A 45 -1.23 -1.37 9.47
C GLU A 45 -1.14 -0.46 10.70
N PRO A 46 -0.49 -0.87 11.81
CA PRO A 46 -0.38 0.01 12.97
C PRO A 46 0.34 1.33 12.66
N ILE A 47 1.33 1.30 11.77
CA ILE A 47 2.04 2.51 11.34
C ILE A 47 1.09 3.42 10.58
N TYR A 48 0.33 2.87 9.65
CA TYR A 48 -0.64 3.64 8.87
C TYR A 48 -1.76 4.22 9.74
N GLU A 49 -2.29 3.42 10.66
CA GLU A 49 -3.37 3.87 11.56
C GLU A 49 -2.93 5.04 12.45
N ASN A 50 -1.65 5.08 12.80
CA ASN A 50 -1.10 6.11 13.67
C ASN A 50 -0.40 7.23 12.89
N SER A 51 -0.48 7.23 11.59
CA SER A 51 0.15 8.26 10.76
C SER A 51 -0.81 9.41 10.47
N ASP A 52 -0.31 10.62 10.63
CA ASP A 52 -1.07 11.82 10.29
C ASP A 52 -1.03 12.04 8.77
N GLY A 53 -2.13 12.56 8.24
CA GLY A 53 -2.20 12.93 6.83
C GLY A 53 -2.50 11.78 5.86
N LEU A 54 -2.71 10.57 6.36
CA LEU A 54 -3.13 9.47 5.52
C LEU A 54 -4.59 9.62 5.13
N GLN A 55 -4.87 9.55 3.83
CA GLN A 55 -6.24 9.58 3.32
C GLN A 55 -6.80 8.18 3.14
N ILE A 56 -6.05 7.34 2.43
CA ILE A 56 -6.46 5.97 2.14
C ILE A 56 -5.23 5.09 1.93
N THR A 57 -5.34 3.84 2.30
CA THR A 57 -4.36 2.82 1.94
C THR A 57 -5.08 1.52 1.62
N GLY A 58 -4.49 0.73 0.76
CA GLY A 58 -5.03 -0.56 0.40
C GLY A 58 -3.94 -1.45 -0.20
N ALA A 59 -4.26 -2.73 -0.31
CA ALA A 59 -3.36 -3.70 -0.92
C ALA A 59 -4.17 -4.79 -1.61
N LEU A 60 -3.63 -5.31 -2.70
CA LEU A 60 -4.21 -6.46 -3.37
C LEU A 60 -3.12 -7.41 -3.85
N PHE A 61 -3.52 -8.64 -4.07
CA PHE A 61 -2.66 -9.66 -4.67
C PHE A 61 -3.30 -10.19 -5.95
N ASP A 62 -2.47 -10.40 -6.95
CA ASP A 62 -2.81 -11.14 -8.16
C ASP A 62 -1.79 -12.27 -8.29
N GLY A 63 -2.18 -13.48 -7.91
CA GLY A 63 -1.21 -14.55 -7.71
C GLY A 63 -0.20 -14.13 -6.65
N ASN A 64 1.08 -14.11 -7.01
CA ASN A 64 2.14 -13.65 -6.12
C ASN A 64 2.52 -12.19 -6.35
N SER A 65 1.92 -11.53 -7.33
CA SER A 65 2.11 -10.10 -7.53
C SER A 65 1.36 -9.33 -6.43
N ALA A 66 2.06 -8.48 -5.72
CA ALA A 66 1.51 -7.70 -4.63
C ALA A 66 1.57 -6.22 -4.99
N ILE A 67 0.48 -5.52 -4.81
CA ILE A 67 0.41 -4.09 -5.01
C ILE A 67 -0.20 -3.46 -3.77
N SER A 68 0.46 -2.42 -3.25
CA SER A 68 -0.14 -1.58 -2.22
C SER A 68 -0.11 -0.13 -2.66
N TRP A 69 -1.10 0.61 -2.23
CA TRP A 69 -1.20 2.03 -2.54
C TRP A 69 -1.60 2.81 -1.31
N ASN A 70 -1.15 4.06 -1.25
CA ASN A 70 -1.61 4.98 -0.22
C ASN A 70 -1.59 6.39 -0.77
N ILE A 71 -2.51 7.21 -0.27
CA ILE A 71 -2.61 8.61 -0.63
C ILE A 71 -2.53 9.43 0.66
N TRP A 72 -1.74 10.48 0.62
CA TRP A 72 -1.42 11.34 1.74
C TRP A 72 -1.83 12.77 1.44
N ASP A 73 -2.08 13.56 2.48
CA ASP A 73 -2.38 14.98 2.32
C ASP A 73 -1.20 15.73 1.70
N THR A 74 0.02 15.37 2.09
CA THR A 74 1.26 16.03 1.64
C THR A 74 2.37 15.00 1.44
N GLN A 75 3.39 15.40 0.70
CA GLN A 75 4.60 14.59 0.54
C GLN A 75 5.31 14.38 1.89
N GLU A 76 5.34 15.41 2.71
CA GLU A 76 6.00 15.33 4.02
C GLU A 76 5.36 14.29 4.93
N ALA A 77 4.05 14.19 4.92
CA ALA A 77 3.32 13.17 5.67
C ALA A 77 3.67 11.77 5.17
N MET A 78 3.73 11.60 3.85
CA MET A 78 4.15 10.35 3.24
C MET A 78 5.59 9.99 3.63
N ASP A 79 6.51 10.93 3.50
CA ASP A 79 7.93 10.69 3.80
C ASP A 79 8.12 10.27 5.26
N SER A 80 7.39 10.88 6.18
CA SER A 80 7.43 10.53 7.60
C SER A 80 6.98 9.09 7.85
N ALA A 81 5.91 8.67 7.18
CA ALA A 81 5.42 7.31 7.30
C ALA A 81 6.37 6.29 6.66
N VAL A 82 6.93 6.63 5.50
CA VAL A 82 7.89 5.77 4.80
C VAL A 82 9.13 5.52 5.67
N GLU A 83 9.60 6.53 6.37
CA GLU A 83 10.73 6.38 7.29
C GLU A 83 10.43 5.35 8.40
N LYS A 84 9.22 5.39 8.95
CA LYS A 84 8.78 4.41 9.94
C LYS A 84 8.65 3.01 9.34
N LEU A 85 8.14 2.92 8.11
CA LEU A 85 8.02 1.65 7.40
C LEU A 85 9.38 1.02 7.14
N GLN A 86 10.35 1.81 6.76
CA GLN A 86 11.72 1.35 6.54
C GLN A 86 12.35 0.82 7.83
N GLY A 87 12.01 1.42 8.96
CA GLY A 87 12.43 0.92 10.26
C GLY A 87 11.82 -0.43 10.62
N ALA A 88 10.60 -0.69 10.16
CA ALA A 88 9.91 -1.96 10.39
C ALA A 88 10.31 -3.04 9.37
N LEU A 89 10.63 -2.62 8.15
CA LEU A 89 11.02 -3.51 7.06
C LEU A 89 12.51 -3.33 6.77
N ASP A 90 13.34 -4.05 7.49
CA ASP A 90 14.76 -4.06 7.21
C ASP A 90 15.06 -4.94 5.98
N SER A 91 16.32 -4.93 5.54
CA SER A 91 16.73 -5.66 4.33
C SER A 91 16.53 -7.17 4.45
N GLU A 92 16.66 -7.71 5.65
CA GLU A 92 16.46 -9.13 5.90
C GLU A 92 14.98 -9.50 5.75
N SER A 93 14.09 -8.71 6.33
CA SER A 93 12.65 -8.93 6.22
C SER A 93 12.17 -8.81 4.78
N GLU A 94 12.68 -7.84 4.03
CA GLU A 94 12.32 -7.68 2.63
C GLU A 94 12.71 -8.89 1.79
N SER A 95 13.92 -9.40 1.97
CA SER A 95 14.39 -10.57 1.20
C SER A 95 13.67 -11.85 1.59
N ASP A 96 13.15 -11.93 2.82
CA ASP A 96 12.35 -13.09 3.24
C ASP A 96 10.93 -13.06 2.69
N LEU A 97 10.38 -11.89 2.46
CA LEU A 97 9.00 -11.72 2.03
C LEU A 97 8.84 -11.65 0.51
N PHE A 98 9.80 -11.09 -0.19
CA PHE A 98 9.68 -10.79 -1.62
C PHE A 98 10.78 -11.42 -2.45
N ASP A 99 10.42 -11.81 -3.66
CA ASP A 99 11.38 -12.20 -4.69
C ASP A 99 11.91 -10.93 -5.36
N GLY A 100 13.18 -10.65 -5.13
CA GLY A 100 13.78 -9.41 -5.63
C GLY A 100 13.34 -8.21 -4.81
N SER A 101 13.64 -7.05 -5.32
CA SER A 101 13.31 -5.78 -4.66
C SER A 101 11.91 -5.32 -5.02
N THR A 102 11.25 -4.69 -4.06
CA THR A 102 10.01 -3.97 -4.35
C THR A 102 10.32 -2.66 -5.08
N VAL A 103 9.36 -2.18 -5.88
CA VAL A 103 9.48 -0.92 -6.60
C VAL A 103 8.40 0.01 -6.12
N ALA A 104 8.78 1.23 -5.76
CA ALA A 104 7.85 2.26 -5.30
C ALA A 104 7.75 3.38 -6.34
N TYR A 105 6.53 3.77 -6.65
CA TYR A 105 6.22 4.92 -7.50
C TYR A 105 5.55 5.96 -6.63
N MET A 106 6.01 7.20 -6.69
CA MET A 106 5.50 8.27 -5.85
C MET A 106 5.31 9.55 -6.66
N GLY A 107 4.26 10.28 -6.38
CA GLY A 107 4.01 11.54 -7.05
C GLY A 107 2.71 12.19 -6.62
N PRO A 108 2.50 13.46 -7.02
CA PRO A 108 1.25 14.13 -6.73
C PRO A 108 0.09 13.51 -7.51
N VAL A 109 -1.08 13.53 -6.90
CA VAL A 109 -2.30 13.07 -7.54
C VAL A 109 -2.90 14.25 -8.28
N TYR A 110 -2.91 14.19 -9.61
CA TYR A 110 -3.44 15.27 -10.45
C TYR A 110 -4.95 15.19 -10.65
N ALA A 111 -5.48 13.97 -10.68
CA ALA A 111 -6.90 13.72 -10.81
C ALA A 111 -7.23 12.40 -10.17
N GLY A 112 -8.28 12.37 -9.39
CA GLY A 112 -8.71 11.13 -8.80
C GLY A 112 -9.98 11.34 -7.99
N LYS A 113 -10.81 10.33 -7.99
CA LYS A 113 -12.02 10.33 -7.20
C LYS A 113 -12.35 8.88 -6.86
N LEU A 114 -12.52 8.63 -5.59
CA LEU A 114 -12.94 7.31 -5.14
C LEU A 114 -14.47 7.27 -5.11
N PHE A 115 -15.05 6.42 -5.93
CA PHE A 115 -16.50 6.28 -6.02
C PHE A 115 -17.02 5.10 -5.20
N VAL A 116 -16.16 4.15 -4.89
CA VAL A 116 -16.56 2.89 -4.25
C VAL A 116 -15.56 2.52 -3.18
N ASP A 117 -16.08 2.16 -2.01
CA ASP A 117 -15.26 1.56 -0.95
C ASP A 117 -15.26 0.05 -1.17
N PHE A 118 -14.08 -0.51 -1.41
CA PHE A 118 -13.93 -1.95 -1.48
C PHE A 118 -13.73 -2.50 -0.07
N LYS A 119 -14.45 -3.56 0.25
CA LYS A 119 -14.26 -4.28 1.50
C LYS A 119 -13.17 -5.32 1.32
N GLU A 120 -12.52 -5.69 2.41
CA GLU A 120 -11.53 -6.76 2.38
C GLU A 120 -12.17 -8.05 1.82
N GLY A 121 -11.44 -8.72 0.94
CA GLY A 121 -11.89 -9.93 0.30
C GLY A 121 -12.74 -9.74 -0.95
N GLU A 122 -13.15 -8.52 -1.27
CA GLU A 122 -13.89 -8.24 -2.50
C GLU A 122 -12.93 -8.10 -3.68
N THR A 123 -13.40 -8.50 -4.86
CA THR A 123 -12.64 -8.34 -6.09
C THR A 123 -13.08 -7.04 -6.75
N PRO A 124 -12.17 -6.09 -6.99
CA PRO A 124 -12.51 -4.86 -7.67
C PRO A 124 -12.90 -5.12 -9.13
N ASN A 125 -13.82 -4.33 -9.62
CA ASN A 125 -14.27 -4.37 -11.02
C ASN A 125 -13.94 -3.09 -11.74
#